data_85eafe2026553c1746137c36f1a54fd9
#
_entry.id   85eafe2026553c1746137c36f1a54fd9
#
_cell.length_a   1.000
_cell.length_b   1.000
_cell.length_c   1.000
_cell.angle_alpha   90.00
_cell.angle_beta   90.00
_cell.angle_gamma   90.00
#
_symmetry.space_group_name_H-M   'P 1'
#
loop_
_entity.id
_entity.type
_entity.pdbx_description
1 polymer ?
#
loop_
_entity_poly.entity_id
_entity_poly.type
_entity_poly.pdbx_seq_one_letter_code
_entity_poly.pdbx_strand_id
1 'polypeptide(L)'
;MLEVLQTISAILIFVMGIVFFYQVAYLFVPYIIPKRKRQRTPGGVKKHRFAVLIAARNEQSVIPHLLHSIQNQDYPADLITPFVVADNCTDATADVARENGAVVYPRFNTEQVGKG
;
A
#
# COMPACT_ATOMS: atom_id res chain seq x y z
N MET A 1 -51.64 20.36 -2.60
CA MET A 1 -50.24 20.66 -3.00
C MET A 1 -49.33 20.82 -1.81
N LEU A 2 -49.72 21.63 -0.81
CA LEU A 2 -48.93 21.80 0.44
C LEU A 2 -48.78 20.49 1.24
N GLU A 3 -49.83 19.70 1.37
CA GLU A 3 -49.74 18.40 2.10
C GLU A 3 -48.80 17.39 1.44
N VAL A 4 -48.79 17.33 0.10
CA VAL A 4 -47.87 16.48 -0.65
C VAL A 4 -46.41 16.91 -0.41
N LEU A 5 -46.17 18.20 -0.42
CA LEU A 5 -44.84 18.74 -0.16
C LEU A 5 -44.36 18.44 1.26
N GLN A 6 -45.24 18.55 2.25
CA GLN A 6 -44.95 18.20 3.64
C GLN A 6 -44.67 16.70 3.81
N THR A 7 -45.41 15.85 3.14
CA THR A 7 -45.19 14.40 3.21
C THR A 7 -43.84 14.02 2.57
N ILE A 8 -43.49 14.61 1.41
CA ILE A 8 -42.21 14.38 0.77
C ILE A 8 -41.06 14.85 1.67
N SER A 9 -41.17 16.04 2.26
CA SER A 9 -40.12 16.55 3.16
C SER A 9 -39.95 15.70 4.42
N ALA A 10 -41.03 15.19 4.99
CA ALA A 10 -40.97 14.30 6.15
C ALA A 10 -40.26 12.97 5.79
N ILE A 11 -40.55 12.39 4.63
CA ILE A 11 -39.87 11.18 4.17
C ILE A 11 -38.37 11.45 3.96
N LEU A 12 -38.02 12.56 3.34
CA LEU A 12 -36.61 12.92 3.11
C LEU A 12 -35.86 13.12 4.43
N ILE A 13 -36.44 13.81 5.39
CA ILE A 13 -35.85 14.00 6.71
C ILE A 13 -35.66 12.65 7.43
N PHE A 14 -36.64 11.77 7.33
CA PHE A 14 -36.54 10.43 7.94
C PHE A 14 -35.43 9.59 7.33
N VAL A 15 -35.31 9.57 5.99
CA VAL A 15 -34.23 8.87 5.28
C VAL A 15 -32.87 9.44 5.63
N MET A 16 -32.74 10.79 5.62
CA MET A 16 -31.51 11.47 6.03
C MET A 16 -31.14 11.14 7.49
N GLY A 17 -32.13 11.07 8.38
CA GLY A 17 -31.93 10.67 9.78
C GLY A 17 -31.35 9.27 9.93
N ILE A 18 -31.86 8.30 9.15
CA ILE A 18 -31.34 6.92 9.14
C ILE A 18 -29.89 6.89 8.66
N VAL A 19 -29.59 7.58 7.56
CA VAL A 19 -28.23 7.63 7.00
C VAL A 19 -27.25 8.29 8.00
N PHE A 20 -27.67 9.39 8.62
CA PHE A 20 -26.85 10.06 9.61
C PHE A 20 -26.61 9.20 10.87
N PHE A 21 -27.67 8.54 11.35
CA PHE A 21 -27.57 7.61 12.48
C PHE A 21 -26.59 6.45 12.18
N TYR A 22 -26.67 5.89 10.97
CA TYR A 22 -25.74 4.84 10.53
C TYR A 22 -24.28 5.33 10.55
N GLN A 23 -24.02 6.53 10.05
CA GLN A 23 -22.66 7.11 10.04
C GLN A 23 -22.14 7.32 11.47
N VAL A 24 -22.98 7.86 12.37
CA VAL A 24 -22.63 8.05 13.77
C VAL A 24 -22.38 6.70 14.47
N ALA A 25 -23.22 5.72 14.24
CA ALA A 25 -23.03 4.37 14.79
C ALA A 25 -21.70 3.76 14.31
N TYR A 26 -21.32 3.97 13.05
CA TYR A 26 -20.07 3.46 12.51
C TYR A 26 -18.83 4.06 13.17
N LEU A 27 -18.90 5.31 13.65
CA LEU A 27 -17.81 5.93 14.42
C LEU A 27 -17.54 5.22 15.75
N PHE A 28 -18.54 4.56 16.33
CA PHE A 28 -18.40 3.84 17.60
C PHE A 28 -17.92 2.39 17.42
N VAL A 29 -18.01 1.83 16.22
CA VAL A 29 -17.56 0.45 15.93
C VAL A 29 -16.12 0.16 16.39
N PRO A 30 -15.11 1.01 16.15
CA PRO A 30 -13.75 0.74 16.60
C PRO A 30 -13.57 0.79 18.13
N TYR A 31 -14.50 1.40 18.86
CA TYR A 31 -14.49 1.43 20.33
C TYR A 31 -15.16 0.19 20.93
N ILE A 32 -16.15 -0.38 20.24
CA ILE A 32 -16.92 -1.54 20.71
C ILE A 32 -16.22 -2.84 20.33
N ILE A 33 -15.58 -2.89 19.13
CA ILE A 33 -14.84 -4.06 18.71
C ILE A 33 -13.46 -4.02 19.37
N PRO A 34 -13.19 -4.89 20.36
CA PRO A 34 -11.87 -4.94 20.97
C PRO A 34 -10.85 -5.22 19.87
N LYS A 35 -9.82 -4.37 19.76
CA LYS A 35 -8.68 -4.65 18.88
C LYS A 35 -8.21 -6.06 19.20
N ARG A 36 -8.51 -7.00 18.34
CA ARG A 36 -7.97 -8.36 18.46
C ARG A 36 -6.48 -8.21 18.64
N LYS A 37 -5.99 -8.40 19.87
CA LYS A 37 -4.56 -8.54 20.12
C LYS A 37 -4.11 -9.64 19.17
N ARG A 38 -3.34 -9.24 18.15
CA ARG A 38 -2.70 -10.18 17.25
C ARG A 38 -1.94 -11.13 18.16
N GLN A 39 -2.50 -12.30 18.41
CA GLN A 39 -1.82 -13.33 19.20
C GLN A 39 -0.53 -13.60 18.43
N ARG A 40 0.57 -13.10 18.95
CA ARG A 40 1.89 -13.60 18.56
C ARG A 40 1.81 -15.08 18.89
N THR A 41 1.75 -15.92 17.87
CA THR A 41 1.78 -17.37 18.02
C THR A 41 3.02 -17.69 18.85
N PRO A 42 2.91 -18.41 19.99
CA PRO A 42 4.07 -18.74 20.84
C PRO A 42 4.93 -19.85 20.25
N GLY A 43 5.00 -19.98 18.97
CA GLY A 43 5.95 -20.81 18.25
C GLY A 43 6.91 -19.85 17.54
N GLY A 44 8.20 -20.05 17.68
CA GLY A 44 9.23 -19.19 17.09
C GLY A 44 8.87 -18.80 15.67
N VAL A 45 8.84 -17.51 15.39
CA VAL A 45 8.49 -16.98 14.06
C VAL A 45 9.44 -17.63 13.06
N LYS A 46 8.89 -18.51 12.22
CA LYS A 46 9.67 -19.12 11.14
C LYS A 46 10.15 -18.00 10.23
N LYS A 47 11.45 -17.79 10.19
CA LYS A 47 12.07 -16.79 9.31
C LYS A 47 11.97 -17.28 7.88
N HIS A 48 11.38 -16.48 7.00
CA HIS A 48 11.25 -16.76 5.57
C HIS A 48 12.19 -15.86 4.77
N ARG A 49 12.63 -16.34 3.62
CA ARG A 49 13.34 -15.49 2.64
C ARG A 49 12.31 -14.70 1.83
N PHE A 50 12.56 -13.42 1.66
CA PHE A 50 11.71 -12.53 0.86
C PHE A 50 12.48 -12.01 -0.34
N ALA A 51 11.82 -12.07 -1.50
CA ALA A 51 12.21 -11.35 -2.70
C ALA A 51 11.28 -10.12 -2.82
N VAL A 52 11.86 -8.92 -2.81
CA VAL A 52 11.11 -7.67 -2.98
C VAL A 52 11.28 -7.22 -4.40
N LEU A 53 10.24 -7.31 -5.22
CA LEU A 53 10.27 -6.91 -6.61
C LEU A 53 9.84 -5.45 -6.76
N ILE A 54 10.69 -4.63 -7.38
CA ILE A 54 10.50 -3.20 -7.56
C ILE A 54 10.57 -2.89 -9.06
N ALA A 55 9.52 -2.32 -9.62
CA ALA A 55 9.54 -1.78 -10.98
C ALA A 55 9.87 -0.28 -10.91
N ALA A 56 10.94 0.14 -11.57
CA ALA A 56 11.42 1.52 -11.56
C ALA A 56 11.62 2.05 -12.98
N ARG A 57 11.25 3.30 -13.21
CA ARG A 57 11.47 4.00 -14.48
C ARG A 57 11.86 5.45 -14.21
N ASN A 58 13.13 5.79 -14.51
CA ASN A 58 13.70 7.12 -14.29
C ASN A 58 13.49 7.61 -12.84
N GLU A 59 13.85 6.76 -11.88
CA GLU A 59 13.68 7.01 -10.45
C GLU A 59 15.02 7.04 -9.68
N GLN A 60 16.12 7.47 -10.34
CA GLN A 60 17.47 7.48 -9.75
C GLN A 60 17.58 8.21 -8.41
N SER A 61 16.76 9.23 -8.16
CA SER A 61 16.76 10.00 -6.92
C SER A 61 15.96 9.34 -5.79
N VAL A 62 15.02 8.44 -6.10
CA VAL A 62 14.09 7.83 -5.14
C VAL A 62 14.56 6.43 -4.73
N ILE A 63 15.13 5.68 -5.66
CA ILE A 63 15.57 4.29 -5.47
C ILE A 63 16.48 4.09 -4.25
N PRO A 64 17.50 4.95 -3.97
CA PRO A 64 18.35 4.77 -2.81
C PRO A 64 17.58 4.80 -1.49
N HIS A 65 16.64 5.73 -1.37
CA HIS A 65 15.82 5.87 -0.17
C HIS A 65 14.93 4.65 0.06
N LEU A 66 14.34 4.11 -1.00
CA LEU A 66 13.53 2.91 -0.94
C LEU A 66 14.35 1.69 -0.52
N LEU A 67 15.51 1.47 -1.16
CA LEU A 67 16.40 0.33 -0.84
C LEU A 67 16.92 0.41 0.59
N HIS A 68 17.32 1.60 1.03
CA HIS A 68 17.72 1.84 2.42
C HIS A 68 16.58 1.56 3.41
N SER A 69 15.34 1.96 3.08
CA SER A 69 14.17 1.65 3.90
C SER A 69 13.90 0.15 4.01
N ILE A 70 14.12 -0.61 2.93
CA ILE A 70 13.99 -2.08 2.92
C ILE A 70 15.07 -2.73 3.79
N GLN A 71 16.31 -2.24 3.72
CA GLN A 71 17.44 -2.76 4.49
C GLN A 71 17.31 -2.49 6.00
N ASN A 72 16.65 -1.39 6.37
CA ASN A 72 16.43 -0.99 7.77
C ASN A 72 15.16 -1.57 8.40
N GLN A 73 14.52 -2.58 7.79
CA GLN A 73 13.39 -3.26 8.38
C GLN A 73 13.79 -4.06 9.63
N ASP A 74 12.88 -4.19 10.59
CA ASP A 74 13.04 -5.09 11.75
C ASP A 74 12.92 -6.57 11.32
N TYR A 75 13.78 -6.96 10.37
CA TYR A 75 13.89 -8.31 9.82
C TYR A 75 15.34 -8.57 9.38
N PRO A 76 15.87 -9.81 9.50
CA PRO A 76 17.24 -10.10 9.09
C PRO A 76 17.49 -9.74 7.63
N ALA A 77 18.46 -8.84 7.40
CA ALA A 77 18.74 -8.31 6.05
C ALA A 77 19.21 -9.38 5.06
N ASP A 78 19.86 -10.46 5.55
CA ASP A 78 20.29 -11.61 4.77
C ASP A 78 19.11 -12.45 4.21
N LEU A 79 17.93 -12.24 4.75
CA LEU A 79 16.69 -12.92 4.30
C LEU A 79 15.83 -12.04 3.38
N ILE A 80 16.25 -10.81 3.06
CA ILE A 80 15.55 -9.91 2.15
C ILE A 80 16.45 -9.63 0.95
N THR A 81 15.97 -9.97 -0.25
CA THR A 81 16.70 -9.66 -1.49
C THR A 81 15.86 -8.71 -2.33
N PRO A 82 16.28 -7.45 -2.53
CA PRO A 82 15.61 -6.52 -3.43
C PRO A 82 16.00 -6.80 -4.88
N PHE A 83 14.98 -6.90 -5.74
CA PHE A 83 15.09 -7.02 -7.17
C PHE A 83 14.50 -5.78 -7.82
N VAL A 84 15.29 -5.08 -8.65
CA VAL A 84 14.83 -3.88 -9.34
C VAL A 84 14.75 -4.17 -10.84
N VAL A 85 13.57 -4.02 -11.41
CA VAL A 85 13.36 -4.02 -12.86
C VAL A 85 13.42 -2.56 -13.33
N ALA A 86 14.53 -2.18 -13.98
CA ALA A 86 14.73 -0.86 -14.57
C ALA A 86 14.07 -0.83 -15.96
N ASP A 87 12.78 -0.41 -16.01
CA ASP A 87 11.96 -0.46 -17.22
C ASP A 87 12.16 0.79 -18.08
N ASN A 88 12.78 0.62 -19.24
CA ASN A 88 13.01 1.70 -20.20
C ASN A 88 13.63 2.96 -19.56
N CYS A 89 14.57 2.78 -18.63
CA CYS A 89 15.27 3.89 -18.00
C CYS A 89 16.24 4.56 -18.97
N THR A 90 16.24 5.88 -18.96
CA THR A 90 17.17 6.76 -19.71
C THR A 90 18.16 7.46 -18.79
N ASP A 91 17.99 7.33 -17.48
CA ASP A 91 18.84 7.87 -16.42
C ASP A 91 19.68 6.77 -15.73
N ALA A 92 20.38 7.12 -14.67
CA ALA A 92 21.23 6.21 -13.90
C ALA A 92 20.48 5.29 -12.92
N THR A 93 19.14 5.14 -13.01
CA THR A 93 18.34 4.34 -12.08
C THR A 93 18.89 2.93 -11.86
N ALA A 94 19.31 2.25 -12.96
CA ALA A 94 19.83 0.88 -12.89
C ALA A 94 21.16 0.80 -12.12
N ASP A 95 22.06 1.75 -12.36
CA ASP A 95 23.39 1.75 -11.73
C ASP A 95 23.28 2.13 -10.25
N VAL A 96 22.50 3.16 -9.95
CA VAL A 96 22.21 3.58 -8.57
C VAL A 96 21.57 2.45 -7.77
N ALA A 97 20.66 1.66 -8.36
CA ALA A 97 20.07 0.51 -7.69
C ALA A 97 21.10 -0.59 -7.38
N ARG A 98 22.03 -0.87 -8.30
CA ARG A 98 23.13 -1.86 -8.07
C ARG A 98 24.04 -1.41 -6.95
N GLU A 99 24.45 -0.14 -6.94
CA GLU A 99 25.31 0.45 -5.90
C GLU A 99 24.67 0.36 -4.52
N ASN A 100 23.34 0.39 -4.43
CA ASN A 100 22.58 0.23 -3.20
C ASN A 100 22.17 -1.23 -2.88
N GLY A 101 22.84 -2.21 -3.51
CA GLY A 101 22.74 -3.62 -3.16
C GLY A 101 21.52 -4.36 -3.72
N ALA A 102 20.85 -3.83 -4.73
CA ALA A 102 19.77 -4.52 -5.42
C ALA A 102 20.28 -5.40 -6.58
N VAL A 103 19.59 -6.50 -6.83
CA VAL A 103 19.73 -7.28 -8.06
C VAL A 103 18.93 -6.59 -9.16
N VAL A 104 19.61 -6.11 -10.22
CA VAL A 104 18.97 -5.25 -11.22
C VAL A 104 18.80 -5.95 -12.56
N TYR A 105 17.61 -5.90 -13.10
CA TYR A 105 17.24 -6.36 -14.43
C TYR A 105 16.82 -5.16 -15.29
N PRO A 106 17.69 -4.69 -16.19
CA PRO A 106 17.30 -3.67 -17.17
C PRO A 106 16.35 -4.29 -18.20
N ARG A 107 15.26 -3.60 -18.49
CA ARG A 107 14.28 -3.99 -19.52
C ARG A 107 14.15 -2.86 -20.52
N PHE A 108 14.35 -3.18 -21.80
CA PHE A 108 14.16 -2.26 -22.91
C PHE A 108 13.08 -2.83 -23.84
N ASN A 109 11.85 -2.40 -23.64
CA ASN A 109 10.71 -2.82 -24.46
C ASN A 109 9.81 -1.61 -24.71
N THR A 110 9.76 -1.14 -25.95
CA THR A 110 8.97 0.03 -26.37
C THR A 110 7.52 -0.32 -26.71
N GLU A 111 7.21 -1.60 -26.93
CA GLU A 111 5.84 -2.03 -27.27
C GLU A 111 4.97 -2.21 -26.02
N GLN A 112 5.57 -2.63 -24.93
CA GLN A 112 4.89 -2.84 -23.65
C GLN A 112 5.49 -1.91 -22.59
N VAL A 113 5.04 -0.69 -22.55
CA VAL A 113 5.52 0.34 -21.63
C VAL A 113 4.51 0.50 -20.49
N GLY A 114 5.00 0.44 -19.25
CA GLY A 114 4.18 0.74 -18.07
C GLY A 114 4.28 -0.28 -16.94
N LYS A 115 3.67 0.09 -15.83
CA LYS A 115 3.54 -0.73 -14.59
C LYS A 115 2.25 -1.57 -14.63
N GLY A 116 1.88 -2.09 -15.74
CA GLY A 116 0.70 -2.91 -15.92
C GLY A 116 1.01 -4.37 -16.12
#